data_b0c23145bbbca7e6f9e9feadebb02d4b
#
_entry.id   b0c23145bbbca7e6f9e9feadebb02d4b
#
_cell.length_a   1.000
_cell.length_b   1.000
_cell.length_c   1.000
_cell.angle_alpha   90.00
_cell.angle_beta   90.00
_cell.angle_gamma   90.00
#
_symmetry.space_group_name_H-M   'P 1'
#
loop_
_entity.id
_entity.type
_entity.pdbx_description
1 polymer ?
#
loop_
_entity_poly.entity_id
_entity_poly.type
_entity_poly.pdbx_seq_one_letter_code
_entity_poly.pdbx_strand_id
1 'polypeptide(L)'
;MVNLIPLLAVLVAVLNPIDVALEAADTPVSLRAAFEVELVSDTGHRVFSYDPRRPAEQSWQLISAEGEDGYLDEVAANWGAEAAPDGRLVPDDLRASLGRDVVVDKFEHAWRVGFQHAPSDNDGPLDLWVGSRVDATAWLSPESGQFLRIDYHLPKPVRGPEGGRILTYDQSYFLEPDPVYGLSMITAFSLSFSARAGFTTIRQNYAMRVLKLEVFFATPEDEAAFLEARAERRIGGAAGIQ
;
A
#
# COMPACT_ATOMS: atom_id res chain seq x y z
N MET A 1 5.09 59.01 22.97
CA MET A 1 5.81 57.71 22.91
C MET A 1 4.80 56.65 22.51
N VAL A 2 4.85 56.20 21.28
CA VAL A 2 3.94 55.18 20.77
C VAL A 2 4.68 53.87 20.86
N ASN A 3 4.21 52.99 21.73
CA ASN A 3 4.76 51.63 21.86
C ASN A 3 4.29 50.81 20.67
N LEU A 4 5.15 50.52 19.70
CA LEU A 4 4.98 49.49 18.70
C LEU A 4 5.18 48.14 19.36
N ILE A 5 4.11 47.38 19.57
CA ILE A 5 4.17 45.96 19.89
C ILE A 5 4.48 45.23 18.57
N PRO A 6 5.58 44.50 18.45
CA PRO A 6 5.82 43.69 17.26
C PRO A 6 4.81 42.54 17.23
N LEU A 7 3.96 42.51 16.21
CA LEU A 7 3.10 41.40 15.92
C LEU A 7 3.99 40.20 15.49
N LEU A 8 4.25 39.30 16.43
CA LEU A 8 4.96 38.06 16.12
C LEU A 8 3.96 37.17 15.34
N ALA A 9 4.08 37.18 14.02
CA ALA A 9 3.37 36.22 13.18
C ALA A 9 3.98 34.85 13.44
N VAL A 10 3.32 34.01 14.25
CA VAL A 10 3.61 32.61 14.40
C VAL A 10 3.24 31.95 13.07
N LEU A 11 4.23 31.67 12.27
CA LEU A 11 4.07 30.84 11.06
C LEU A 11 3.77 29.41 11.54
N VAL A 12 2.50 29.05 11.67
CA VAL A 12 2.09 27.65 11.85
C VAL A 12 2.44 26.96 10.54
N ALA A 13 3.50 26.19 10.52
CA ALA A 13 3.80 25.29 9.43
C ALA A 13 2.64 24.29 9.35
N VAL A 14 1.77 24.49 8.38
CA VAL A 14 0.72 23.50 8.05
C VAL A 14 1.48 22.29 7.52
N LEU A 15 1.57 21.24 8.32
CA LEU A 15 2.13 19.96 7.87
C LEU A 15 1.39 19.53 6.60
N ASN A 16 2.13 19.20 5.57
CA ASN A 16 1.55 18.66 4.36
C ASN A 16 0.89 17.31 4.72
N PRO A 17 -0.42 17.12 4.43
CA PRO A 17 -1.12 15.88 4.80
C PRO A 17 -0.47 14.63 4.22
N ILE A 18 0.24 14.76 3.11
CA ILE A 18 0.98 13.64 2.50
C ILE A 18 2.16 13.23 3.39
N ASP A 19 2.90 14.18 3.95
CA ASP A 19 4.06 13.87 4.80
C ASP A 19 3.62 13.10 6.05
N VAL A 20 2.47 13.46 6.63
CA VAL A 20 1.88 12.74 7.77
C VAL A 20 1.48 11.32 7.37
N ALA A 21 0.86 11.16 6.21
CA ALA A 21 0.44 9.84 5.71
C ALA A 21 1.64 8.95 5.38
N LEU A 22 2.69 9.50 4.80
CA LEU A 22 3.93 8.78 4.51
C LEU A 22 4.67 8.37 5.77
N GLU A 23 4.65 9.21 6.81
CA GLU A 23 5.24 8.84 8.11
C GLU A 23 4.45 7.69 8.78
N ALA A 24 3.11 7.69 8.67
CA ALA A 24 2.29 6.59 9.18
C ALA A 24 2.43 5.29 8.36
N ALA A 25 2.84 5.40 7.11
CA ALA A 25 3.11 4.27 6.20
C ALA A 25 4.56 3.78 6.28
N ASP A 26 5.45 4.49 6.99
CA ASP A 26 6.85 4.11 7.16
C ASP A 26 6.94 2.91 8.11
N THR A 27 7.21 1.74 7.56
CA THR A 27 7.16 0.47 8.29
C THR A 27 8.57 0.12 8.80
N PRO A 28 8.72 -0.16 10.11
CA PRO A 28 10.00 -0.60 10.66
C PRO A 28 10.48 -1.92 10.01
N VAL A 29 11.75 -2.01 9.66
CA VAL A 29 12.35 -3.21 9.02
C VAL A 29 12.19 -4.48 9.87
N SER A 30 12.11 -4.33 11.19
CA SER A 30 11.90 -5.44 12.14
C SER A 30 10.43 -5.81 12.34
N LEU A 31 9.47 -5.07 11.73
CA LEU A 31 8.06 -5.44 11.77
C LEU A 31 7.84 -6.72 10.99
N ARG A 32 6.99 -7.59 11.53
CA ARG A 32 6.56 -8.86 10.93
C ARG A 32 5.05 -8.98 11.04
N ALA A 33 4.48 -9.81 10.16
CA ALA A 33 3.06 -10.12 10.23
C ALA A 33 2.80 -11.61 10.02
N ALA A 34 1.93 -12.18 10.88
CA ALA A 34 1.26 -13.44 10.60
C ALA A 34 -0.15 -13.13 10.11
N PHE A 35 -0.62 -13.81 9.06
CA PHE A 35 -1.89 -13.48 8.43
C PHE A 35 -2.58 -14.67 7.79
N GLU A 36 -3.89 -14.54 7.58
CA GLU A 36 -4.68 -15.33 6.64
C GLU A 36 -5.20 -14.43 5.54
N VAL A 37 -5.07 -14.85 4.31
CA VAL A 37 -5.59 -14.12 3.14
C VAL A 37 -6.45 -15.00 2.27
N GLU A 38 -7.48 -14.41 1.67
CA GLU A 38 -8.21 -15.01 0.56
C GLU A 38 -7.80 -14.34 -0.75
N LEU A 39 -7.69 -15.15 -1.78
CA LEU A 39 -7.56 -14.72 -3.18
C LEU A 39 -8.81 -15.20 -3.92
N VAL A 40 -9.48 -14.29 -4.61
CA VAL A 40 -10.72 -14.57 -5.31
C VAL A 40 -10.62 -14.07 -6.76
N SER A 41 -11.02 -14.90 -7.70
CA SER A 41 -11.22 -14.53 -9.11
C SER A 41 -12.63 -14.92 -9.57
N ASP A 42 -12.91 -14.75 -10.86
CA ASP A 42 -14.17 -15.18 -11.47
C ASP A 42 -14.35 -16.72 -11.45
N THR A 43 -13.26 -17.49 -11.34
CA THR A 43 -13.24 -18.95 -11.49
C THR A 43 -12.65 -19.71 -10.32
N GLY A 44 -12.08 -19.03 -9.35
CA GLY A 44 -11.41 -19.69 -8.24
C GLY A 44 -11.40 -18.89 -6.95
N HIS A 45 -11.24 -19.62 -5.84
CA HIS A 45 -11.05 -19.07 -4.50
C HIS A 45 -9.96 -19.86 -3.80
N ARG A 46 -9.04 -19.17 -3.12
CA ARG A 46 -7.94 -19.73 -2.36
C ARG A 46 -7.83 -19.01 -1.03
N VAL A 47 -7.57 -19.76 0.03
CA VAL A 47 -7.23 -19.20 1.33
C VAL A 47 -5.87 -19.74 1.74
N PHE A 48 -4.98 -18.82 2.10
CA PHE A 48 -3.63 -19.13 2.58
C PHE A 48 -3.42 -18.56 3.97
N SER A 49 -2.53 -19.20 4.74
CA SER A 49 -1.98 -18.62 5.96
C SER A 49 -0.46 -18.48 5.84
N TYR A 50 0.06 -17.43 6.44
CA TYR A 50 1.48 -17.20 6.63
C TYR A 50 1.78 -16.91 8.09
N ASP A 51 2.85 -17.53 8.62
CA ASP A 51 3.37 -17.24 9.95
C ASP A 51 4.90 -17.38 9.93
N PRO A 52 5.66 -16.29 9.98
CA PRO A 52 7.13 -16.31 9.93
C PRO A 52 7.77 -16.94 11.16
N ARG A 53 7.03 -17.22 12.23
CA ARG A 53 7.50 -17.90 13.44
C ARG A 53 7.61 -19.43 13.24
N ARG A 54 7.01 -19.95 12.16
CA ARG A 54 7.10 -21.38 11.81
C ARG A 54 8.35 -21.65 10.97
N PRO A 55 8.79 -22.92 10.90
CA PRO A 55 9.82 -23.33 9.94
C PRO A 55 9.45 -22.91 8.51
N ALA A 56 10.45 -22.55 7.69
CA ALA A 56 10.22 -21.96 6.36
C ALA A 56 9.29 -22.81 5.47
N GLU A 57 9.43 -24.14 5.51
CA GLU A 57 8.60 -25.08 4.77
C GLU A 57 7.14 -25.18 5.27
N GLN A 58 6.84 -24.60 6.42
CA GLN A 58 5.52 -24.60 7.06
C GLN A 58 4.98 -23.18 7.27
N SER A 59 5.74 -22.17 6.90
CA SER A 59 5.34 -20.76 7.11
C SER A 59 4.22 -20.34 6.18
N TRP A 60 4.20 -20.83 4.93
CA TRP A 60 3.17 -20.57 3.95
C TRP A 60 2.34 -21.82 3.69
N GLN A 61 1.03 -21.77 3.91
CA GLN A 61 0.15 -22.95 3.82
C GLN A 61 -1.16 -22.62 3.10
N LEU A 62 -1.54 -23.47 2.16
CA LEU A 62 -2.88 -23.48 1.59
C LEU A 62 -3.87 -24.05 2.62
N ILE A 63 -4.90 -23.27 2.96
CA ILE A 63 -5.98 -23.66 3.89
C ILE A 63 -7.16 -24.24 3.13
N SER A 64 -7.58 -23.58 2.03
CA SER A 64 -8.67 -24.07 1.18
C SER A 64 -8.49 -23.62 -0.27
N ALA A 65 -9.05 -24.43 -1.18
CA ALA A 65 -9.09 -24.14 -2.60
C ALA A 65 -10.46 -24.56 -3.16
N GLU A 66 -11.08 -23.67 -3.93
CA GLU A 66 -12.32 -23.91 -4.63
C GLU A 66 -12.17 -23.42 -6.09
N GLY A 67 -12.76 -24.15 -7.03
CA GLY A 67 -12.67 -23.88 -8.47
C GLY A 67 -11.28 -24.16 -9.06
N GLU A 68 -11.18 -24.08 -10.39
CA GLU A 68 -9.93 -24.26 -11.13
C GLU A 68 -9.47 -22.90 -11.68
N ASP A 69 -8.39 -22.36 -11.16
CA ASP A 69 -7.78 -21.10 -11.59
C ASP A 69 -6.26 -21.15 -11.46
N GLY A 70 -5.60 -21.52 -12.58
CA GLY A 70 -4.14 -21.60 -12.63
C GLY A 70 -3.44 -20.25 -12.41
N TYR A 71 -4.11 -19.13 -12.68
CA TYR A 71 -3.56 -17.82 -12.43
C TYR A 71 -3.53 -17.49 -10.92
N LEU A 72 -4.60 -17.80 -10.19
CA LEU A 72 -4.58 -17.66 -8.73
C LEU A 72 -3.53 -18.57 -8.09
N ASP A 73 -3.35 -19.78 -8.61
CA ASP A 73 -2.34 -20.71 -8.13
C ASP A 73 -0.93 -20.17 -8.35
N GLU A 74 -0.68 -19.52 -9.51
CA GLU A 74 0.59 -18.85 -9.80
C GLU A 74 0.81 -17.62 -8.90
N VAL A 75 -0.19 -16.77 -8.71
CA VAL A 75 -0.12 -15.60 -7.80
C VAL A 75 0.24 -16.06 -6.39
N ALA A 76 -0.43 -17.10 -5.89
CA ALA A 76 -0.19 -17.62 -4.55
C ALA A 76 1.21 -18.27 -4.41
N ALA A 77 1.65 -19.03 -5.42
CA ALA A 77 2.96 -19.64 -5.43
C ALA A 77 4.09 -18.59 -5.46
N ASN A 78 3.94 -17.56 -6.28
CA ASN A 78 4.90 -16.46 -6.37
C ASN A 78 4.96 -15.68 -5.05
N TRP A 79 3.82 -15.42 -4.41
CA TRP A 79 3.79 -14.76 -3.12
C TRP A 79 4.48 -15.58 -2.03
N GLY A 80 4.13 -16.87 -1.93
CA GLY A 80 4.73 -17.78 -0.94
C GLY A 80 6.23 -18.04 -1.16
N ALA A 81 6.75 -17.80 -2.37
CA ALA A 81 8.18 -17.95 -2.68
C ALA A 81 9.04 -16.72 -2.31
N GLU A 82 8.42 -15.62 -1.92
CA GLU A 82 9.15 -14.43 -1.49
C GLU A 82 9.90 -14.67 -0.17
N ALA A 83 11.03 -13.98 -0.01
CA ALA A 83 11.83 -14.08 1.22
C ALA A 83 11.07 -13.56 2.46
N ALA A 84 10.16 -12.60 2.26
CA ALA A 84 9.32 -12.01 3.28
C ALA A 84 7.90 -11.79 2.71
N PRO A 85 7.03 -12.82 2.70
CA PRO A 85 5.65 -12.71 2.19
C PRO A 85 4.81 -11.64 2.88
N ASP A 86 5.10 -11.32 4.15
CA ASP A 86 4.47 -10.25 4.92
C ASP A 86 4.82 -8.85 4.40
N GLY A 87 5.90 -8.70 3.65
CA GLY A 87 6.26 -7.44 2.98
C GLY A 87 5.17 -6.91 2.03
N ARG A 88 4.35 -7.80 1.44
CA ARG A 88 3.23 -7.36 0.58
C ARG A 88 2.09 -6.67 1.33
N LEU A 89 2.03 -6.79 2.65
CA LEU A 89 1.02 -6.12 3.47
C LEU A 89 1.45 -4.75 3.97
N VAL A 90 2.69 -4.36 3.74
CA VAL A 90 3.23 -3.06 4.15
C VAL A 90 3.40 -2.14 2.94
N PRO A 91 3.04 -0.85 3.05
CA PRO A 91 3.11 0.09 1.94
C PRO A 91 4.50 0.75 1.81
N ASP A 92 5.58 0.01 1.91
CA ASP A 92 6.97 0.52 1.96
C ASP A 92 7.37 1.39 0.77
N ASP A 93 6.83 1.08 -0.42
CA ASP A 93 7.18 1.79 -1.66
C ASP A 93 6.38 3.07 -1.91
N LEU A 94 5.43 3.43 -1.05
CA LEU A 94 4.57 4.60 -1.29
C LEU A 94 5.36 5.89 -1.39
N ARG A 95 6.34 6.08 -0.52
CA ARG A 95 7.18 7.28 -0.54
C ARG A 95 8.01 7.35 -1.82
N ALA A 96 8.58 6.25 -2.26
CA ALA A 96 9.33 6.15 -3.50
C ALA A 96 8.42 6.32 -4.73
N SER A 97 7.20 5.77 -4.66
CA SER A 97 6.21 5.81 -5.74
C SER A 97 5.51 7.16 -5.91
N LEU A 98 5.48 8.02 -4.87
CA LEU A 98 4.99 9.38 -4.98
C LEU A 98 5.98 10.23 -5.78
N GLY A 99 5.72 10.33 -7.09
CA GLY A 99 6.52 11.12 -8.01
C GLY A 99 6.38 12.63 -7.82
N ARG A 100 6.77 13.36 -8.86
CA ARG A 100 6.57 14.82 -8.95
C ARG A 100 5.12 15.12 -9.33
N ASP A 101 4.74 16.39 -9.26
CA ASP A 101 3.42 16.88 -9.68
C ASP A 101 2.24 16.39 -8.84
N VAL A 102 2.45 16.35 -7.54
CA VAL A 102 1.42 15.97 -6.56
C VAL A 102 0.36 17.07 -6.47
N VAL A 103 -0.90 16.70 -6.73
CA VAL A 103 -2.06 17.58 -6.59
C VAL A 103 -2.95 17.09 -5.46
N VAL A 104 -3.24 17.95 -4.48
CA VAL A 104 -4.07 17.63 -3.33
C VAL A 104 -5.41 18.33 -3.44
N ASP A 105 -6.50 17.57 -3.51
CA ASP A 105 -7.87 18.04 -3.48
C ASP A 105 -8.55 17.61 -2.17
N LYS A 106 -9.21 18.54 -1.49
CA LYS A 106 -9.94 18.23 -0.26
C LYS A 106 -11.41 17.94 -0.57
N PHE A 107 -11.85 16.74 -0.17
CA PHE A 107 -13.25 16.34 -0.20
C PHE A 107 -13.82 16.27 1.22
N GLU A 108 -15.15 16.17 1.33
CA GLU A 108 -15.84 16.17 2.62
C GLU A 108 -15.38 15.05 3.56
N HIS A 109 -15.13 13.86 3.00
CA HIS A 109 -14.79 12.64 3.78
C HIS A 109 -13.40 12.08 3.50
N ALA A 110 -12.63 12.65 2.57
CA ALA A 110 -11.29 12.22 2.25
C ALA A 110 -10.51 13.34 1.53
N TRP A 111 -9.20 13.29 1.62
CA TRP A 111 -8.34 14.05 0.73
C TRP A 111 -7.89 13.16 -0.42
N ARG A 112 -8.01 13.65 -1.63
CA ARG A 112 -7.52 12.99 -2.82
C ARG A 112 -6.18 13.58 -3.22
N VAL A 113 -5.20 12.70 -3.42
CA VAL A 113 -3.85 13.04 -3.86
C VAL A 113 -3.64 12.39 -5.21
N GLY A 114 -3.71 13.18 -6.28
CA GLY A 114 -3.29 12.75 -7.60
C GLY A 114 -1.78 12.84 -7.73
N PHE A 115 -1.13 11.80 -8.27
CA PHE A 115 0.31 11.79 -8.51
C PHE A 115 0.66 10.96 -9.74
N GLN A 116 1.86 11.17 -10.28
CA GLN A 116 2.42 10.30 -11.29
C GLN A 116 3.37 9.30 -10.59
N HIS A 117 3.14 8.02 -10.83
CA HIS A 117 3.99 6.97 -10.27
C HIS A 117 5.46 7.20 -10.65
N ALA A 118 6.34 7.22 -9.66
CA ALA A 118 7.78 7.23 -9.85
C ALA A 118 8.31 5.80 -9.77
N PRO A 119 9.26 5.41 -10.66
CA PRO A 119 9.88 4.09 -10.58
C PRO A 119 10.53 3.83 -9.22
N SER A 120 10.34 2.64 -8.68
CA SER A 120 11.02 2.14 -7.49
C SER A 120 12.00 1.01 -7.84
N ASP A 121 12.93 0.71 -6.94
CA ASP A 121 13.91 -0.36 -7.12
C ASP A 121 13.25 -1.76 -7.11
N ASN A 122 12.01 -1.85 -6.59
CA ASN A 122 11.24 -3.09 -6.54
C ASN A 122 10.36 -3.32 -7.78
N ASP A 123 10.23 -2.30 -8.65
CA ASP A 123 9.43 -2.40 -9.86
C ASP A 123 10.06 -3.35 -10.88
N GLY A 124 9.28 -4.33 -11.35
CA GLY A 124 9.63 -5.14 -12.49
C GLY A 124 9.52 -4.37 -13.82
N PRO A 125 10.04 -4.91 -14.93
CA PRO A 125 9.98 -4.24 -16.24
C PRO A 125 8.55 -3.89 -16.69
N LEU A 126 7.56 -4.72 -16.33
CA LEU A 126 6.15 -4.47 -16.65
C LEU A 126 5.60 -3.34 -15.78
N ASP A 127 5.92 -3.32 -14.50
CA ASP A 127 5.48 -2.29 -13.56
C ASP A 127 6.03 -0.93 -13.94
N LEU A 128 7.31 -0.85 -14.30
CA LEU A 128 7.94 0.35 -14.83
C LEU A 128 7.25 0.85 -16.10
N TRP A 129 6.87 -0.09 -16.98
CA TRP A 129 6.19 0.28 -18.23
C TRP A 129 4.75 0.75 -17.94
N VAL A 130 4.01 0.07 -17.07
CA VAL A 130 2.64 0.42 -16.65
C VAL A 130 2.66 1.73 -15.88
N GLY A 131 3.51 1.86 -14.86
CA GLY A 131 3.61 3.02 -13.98
C GLY A 131 3.78 4.35 -14.72
N SER A 132 4.48 4.34 -15.85
CA SER A 132 4.64 5.53 -16.71
C SER A 132 3.38 5.93 -17.51
N ARG A 133 2.27 5.15 -17.42
CA ARG A 133 1.07 5.31 -18.26
C ARG A 133 -0.23 5.33 -17.49
N VAL A 134 -0.20 4.99 -16.22
CA VAL A 134 -1.36 5.00 -15.33
C VAL A 134 -1.47 6.32 -14.59
N ASP A 135 -2.68 6.75 -14.32
CA ASP A 135 -2.98 7.80 -13.36
C ASP A 135 -3.00 7.17 -11.97
N ALA A 136 -2.27 7.74 -11.02
CA ALA A 136 -2.24 7.28 -9.66
C ALA A 136 -2.98 8.26 -8.73
N THR A 137 -3.77 7.71 -7.82
CA THR A 137 -4.55 8.49 -6.85
C THR A 137 -4.48 7.83 -5.48
N ALA A 138 -4.05 8.58 -4.48
CA ALA A 138 -4.14 8.17 -3.08
C ALA A 138 -5.27 8.92 -2.38
N TRP A 139 -5.95 8.23 -1.46
CA TRP A 139 -7.01 8.77 -0.62
C TRP A 139 -6.55 8.74 0.83
N LEU A 140 -6.66 9.88 1.52
CA LEU A 140 -6.23 10.05 2.90
C LEU A 140 -7.43 10.31 3.80
N SER A 141 -7.38 9.79 5.03
CA SER A 141 -8.32 10.13 6.08
C SER A 141 -8.08 11.57 6.57
N PRO A 142 -9.09 12.44 6.58
CA PRO A 142 -8.95 13.78 7.16
C PRO A 142 -8.73 13.76 8.68
N GLU A 143 -9.18 12.68 9.34
CA GLU A 143 -9.14 12.54 10.79
C GLU A 143 -7.78 12.02 11.28
N SER A 144 -7.28 10.95 10.66
CA SER A 144 -6.03 10.30 11.06
C SER A 144 -4.82 10.73 10.22
N GLY A 145 -5.04 11.34 9.05
CA GLY A 145 -4.00 11.64 8.07
C GLY A 145 -3.43 10.40 7.35
N GLN A 146 -3.96 9.21 7.62
CA GLN A 146 -3.45 7.96 7.04
C GLN A 146 -4.03 7.67 5.66
N PHE A 147 -3.32 6.86 4.88
CA PHE A 147 -3.83 6.33 3.62
C PHE A 147 -5.01 5.39 3.88
N LEU A 148 -6.06 5.56 3.08
CA LEU A 148 -7.24 4.70 3.05
C LEU A 148 -7.22 3.80 1.81
N ARG A 149 -6.75 4.34 0.69
CA ARG A 149 -6.77 3.66 -0.60
C ARG A 149 -5.77 4.27 -1.56
N ILE A 150 -5.22 3.44 -2.44
CA ILE A 150 -4.36 3.88 -3.55
C ILE A 150 -4.85 3.18 -4.80
N ASP A 151 -5.12 3.97 -5.84
CA ASP A 151 -5.62 3.52 -7.13
C ASP A 151 -4.61 3.81 -8.24
N TYR A 152 -4.45 2.85 -9.14
CA TYR A 152 -3.77 3.00 -10.42
C TYR A 152 -4.75 2.68 -11.53
N HIS A 153 -4.95 3.62 -12.44
CA HIS A 153 -5.92 3.51 -13.53
C HIS A 153 -5.28 3.84 -14.87
N LEU A 154 -5.47 2.97 -15.87
CA LEU A 154 -5.06 3.25 -17.25
C LEU A 154 -6.14 4.09 -17.95
N PRO A 155 -5.92 5.39 -18.21
CA PRO A 155 -6.98 6.29 -18.70
C PRO A 155 -7.42 5.99 -20.14
N LYS A 156 -6.60 5.30 -20.90
CA LYS A 156 -6.90 4.89 -22.28
C LYS A 156 -6.06 3.70 -22.72
N PRO A 157 -6.59 2.85 -23.63
CA PRO A 157 -5.84 1.72 -24.14
C PRO A 157 -4.52 2.13 -24.80
N VAL A 158 -3.44 1.41 -24.48
CA VAL A 158 -2.08 1.68 -24.98
C VAL A 158 -1.47 0.47 -25.66
N ARG A 159 -0.48 0.70 -26.51
CA ARG A 159 0.29 -0.39 -27.12
C ARG A 159 1.21 -0.99 -26.04
N GLY A 160 1.15 -2.31 -25.84
CA GLY A 160 2.01 -3.03 -24.92
C GLY A 160 3.47 -3.14 -25.40
N PRO A 161 4.39 -3.49 -24.51
CA PRO A 161 5.82 -3.58 -24.83
C PRO A 161 6.13 -4.66 -25.88
N GLU A 162 5.35 -5.72 -25.92
CA GLU A 162 5.50 -6.87 -26.87
C GLU A 162 4.61 -6.76 -28.11
N GLY A 163 4.09 -5.58 -28.42
CA GLY A 163 3.29 -5.33 -29.61
C GLY A 163 1.80 -5.58 -29.47
N GLY A 164 1.33 -6.15 -28.35
CA GLY A 164 -0.09 -6.25 -28.00
C GLY A 164 -0.68 -4.90 -27.63
N ARG A 165 -1.95 -4.88 -27.22
CA ARG A 165 -2.65 -3.69 -26.73
C ARG A 165 -3.22 -3.97 -25.34
N ILE A 166 -2.83 -3.19 -24.34
CA ILE A 166 -3.46 -3.18 -23.04
C ILE A 166 -4.71 -2.32 -23.16
N LEU A 167 -5.84 -2.90 -22.80
CA LEU A 167 -7.17 -2.31 -22.96
C LEU A 167 -7.62 -1.65 -21.65
N THR A 168 -7.42 -2.35 -20.54
CA THR A 168 -7.71 -1.87 -19.18
C THR A 168 -6.62 -2.30 -18.23
N TYR A 169 -6.37 -1.46 -17.23
CA TYR A 169 -5.56 -1.75 -16.04
C TYR A 169 -6.12 -0.91 -14.91
N ASP A 170 -6.74 -1.57 -13.95
CA ASP A 170 -7.27 -0.97 -12.74
C ASP A 170 -6.74 -1.77 -11.56
N GLN A 171 -6.00 -1.10 -10.69
CA GLN A 171 -5.40 -1.69 -9.50
C GLN A 171 -5.73 -0.83 -8.30
N SER A 172 -6.17 -1.44 -7.22
CA SER A 172 -6.50 -0.71 -5.98
C SER A 172 -5.93 -1.44 -4.77
N TYR A 173 -5.30 -0.68 -3.89
CA TYR A 173 -4.90 -1.11 -2.56
C TYR A 173 -5.79 -0.42 -1.53
N PHE A 174 -6.28 -1.16 -0.54
CA PHE A 174 -7.01 -0.64 0.60
C PHE A 174 -6.16 -0.81 1.84
N LEU A 175 -6.08 0.25 2.64
CA LEU A 175 -5.21 0.30 3.80
C LEU A 175 -6.03 0.61 5.06
N GLU A 176 -5.68 -0.07 6.14
CA GLU A 176 -6.22 0.17 7.47
C GLU A 176 -5.07 0.23 8.49
N PRO A 177 -5.22 1.01 9.56
CA PRO A 177 -4.27 0.98 10.65
C PRO A 177 -4.37 -0.34 11.41
N ASP A 178 -3.25 -0.99 11.65
CA ASP A 178 -3.26 -2.11 12.59
C ASP A 178 -3.65 -1.63 13.99
N PRO A 179 -4.41 -2.44 14.76
CA PRO A 179 -5.00 -1.99 16.02
C PRO A 179 -3.98 -1.85 17.16
N VAL A 180 -2.78 -2.42 17.03
CA VAL A 180 -1.76 -2.44 18.09
C VAL A 180 -0.82 -1.25 17.96
N TYR A 181 -0.22 -1.11 16.81
CA TYR A 181 0.80 -0.07 16.57
C TYR A 181 0.26 1.11 15.74
N GLY A 182 -0.91 0.95 15.10
CA GLY A 182 -1.53 1.96 14.24
C GLY A 182 -0.71 2.27 12.99
N LEU A 183 0.08 1.32 12.51
CA LEU A 183 0.79 1.37 11.24
C LEU A 183 -0.19 1.07 10.09
N SER A 184 -0.03 1.73 8.96
CA SER A 184 -0.86 1.46 7.79
C SER A 184 -0.52 0.10 7.19
N MET A 185 -1.53 -0.78 7.09
CA MET A 185 -1.39 -2.12 6.52
C MET A 185 -2.30 -2.27 5.30
N ILE A 186 -1.84 -2.94 4.26
CA ILE A 186 -2.67 -3.30 3.10
C ILE A 186 -3.58 -4.46 3.53
N THR A 187 -4.88 -4.21 3.62
CA THR A 187 -5.89 -5.18 4.06
C THR A 187 -6.69 -5.77 2.91
N ALA A 188 -6.71 -5.09 1.76
CA ALA A 188 -7.28 -5.63 0.54
C ALA A 188 -6.58 -5.06 -0.71
N PHE A 189 -6.70 -5.82 -1.78
CA PHE A 189 -6.15 -5.49 -3.09
C PHE A 189 -7.11 -5.97 -4.17
N SER A 190 -7.17 -5.26 -5.30
CA SER A 190 -7.87 -5.72 -6.49
C SER A 190 -7.11 -5.36 -7.74
N LEU A 191 -7.12 -6.27 -8.72
CA LEU A 191 -6.59 -6.07 -10.06
C LEU A 191 -7.64 -6.44 -11.09
N SER A 192 -7.86 -5.55 -12.05
CA SER A 192 -8.60 -5.82 -13.28
C SER A 192 -7.71 -5.45 -14.47
N PHE A 193 -7.32 -6.45 -15.23
CA PHE A 193 -6.44 -6.29 -16.38
C PHE A 193 -7.03 -6.94 -17.60
N SER A 194 -6.95 -6.25 -18.74
CA SER A 194 -7.22 -6.88 -20.03
C SER A 194 -6.25 -6.43 -21.12
N ALA A 195 -5.83 -7.37 -21.94
CA ALA A 195 -4.93 -7.11 -23.06
C ALA A 195 -5.38 -7.90 -24.29
N ARG A 196 -5.03 -7.40 -25.49
CA ARG A 196 -5.26 -8.07 -26.77
C ARG A 196 -3.93 -8.27 -27.49
N ALA A 197 -3.68 -9.51 -27.88
CA ALA A 197 -2.57 -9.90 -28.76
C ALA A 197 -3.14 -10.60 -29.98
N GLY A 198 -3.07 -9.94 -31.15
CA GLY A 198 -3.74 -10.43 -32.36
C GLY A 198 -5.25 -10.54 -32.18
N PHE A 199 -5.79 -11.78 -32.31
CA PHE A 199 -7.21 -12.09 -32.14
C PHE A 199 -7.55 -12.56 -30.70
N THR A 200 -6.56 -12.77 -29.83
CA THR A 200 -6.76 -13.26 -28.48
C THR A 200 -6.88 -12.09 -27.51
N THR A 201 -7.87 -12.16 -26.61
CA THR A 201 -8.01 -11.24 -25.50
C THR A 201 -7.73 -12.01 -24.20
N ILE A 202 -6.79 -11.54 -23.44
CA ILE A 202 -6.46 -12.03 -22.10
C ILE A 202 -7.18 -11.12 -21.10
N ARG A 203 -7.79 -11.71 -20.08
CA ARG A 203 -8.38 -11.00 -18.95
C ARG A 203 -7.91 -11.66 -17.67
N GLN A 204 -7.54 -10.84 -16.71
CA GLN A 204 -7.10 -11.25 -15.39
C GLN A 204 -7.76 -10.34 -14.37
N ASN A 205 -8.67 -10.91 -13.59
CA ASN A 205 -9.34 -10.20 -12.51
C ASN A 205 -9.13 -11.02 -11.24
N TYR A 206 -8.59 -10.41 -10.22
CA TYR A 206 -8.57 -11.03 -8.91
C TYR A 206 -8.59 -9.99 -7.81
N ALA A 207 -9.03 -10.42 -6.64
CA ALA A 207 -8.98 -9.65 -5.42
C ALA A 207 -8.28 -10.46 -4.32
N MET A 208 -7.61 -9.76 -3.44
CA MET A 208 -7.05 -10.26 -2.19
C MET A 208 -7.72 -9.55 -1.04
N ARG A 209 -8.03 -10.28 0.03
CA ARG A 209 -8.48 -9.71 1.30
C ARG A 209 -7.80 -10.42 2.47
N VAL A 210 -7.31 -9.66 3.41
CA VAL A 210 -6.78 -10.16 4.67
C VAL A 210 -7.96 -10.55 5.57
N LEU A 211 -8.00 -11.81 5.98
CA LEU A 211 -9.03 -12.35 6.87
C LEU A 211 -8.63 -12.24 8.33
N LYS A 212 -7.34 -12.42 8.61
CA LYS A 212 -6.72 -12.27 9.92
C LYS A 212 -5.35 -11.62 9.78
N LEU A 213 -5.01 -10.75 10.70
CA LEU A 213 -3.72 -10.07 10.76
C LEU A 213 -3.26 -9.97 12.21
N GLU A 214 -2.05 -10.43 12.46
CA GLU A 214 -1.32 -10.25 13.69
C GLU A 214 0.02 -9.61 13.37
N VAL A 215 0.23 -8.38 13.81
CA VAL A 215 1.46 -7.61 13.60
C VAL A 215 2.29 -7.65 14.87
N PHE A 216 3.61 -7.87 14.73
CA PHE A 216 4.54 -7.96 15.85
C PHE A 216 5.95 -7.55 15.40
N PHE A 217 6.83 -7.25 16.36
CA PHE A 217 8.24 -7.01 16.08
C PHE A 217 9.06 -8.30 16.18
N ALA A 218 10.13 -8.38 15.40
CA ALA A 218 11.01 -9.55 15.40
C ALA A 218 11.66 -9.80 16.78
N THR A 219 11.92 -8.73 17.54
CA THR A 219 12.43 -8.78 18.91
C THR A 219 11.70 -7.84 19.85
N PRO A 220 11.63 -8.12 21.17
CA PRO A 220 11.07 -7.19 22.16
C PRO A 220 11.84 -5.85 22.23
N GLU A 221 13.14 -5.87 21.95
CA GLU A 221 13.99 -4.70 21.92
C GLU A 221 13.59 -3.74 20.79
N ASP A 222 13.30 -4.27 19.60
CA ASP A 222 12.81 -3.49 18.46
C ASP A 222 11.45 -2.85 18.76
N GLU A 223 10.55 -3.61 19.39
CA GLU A 223 9.24 -3.12 19.81
C GLU A 223 9.37 -1.96 20.80
N ALA A 224 10.21 -2.14 21.83
CA ALA A 224 10.46 -1.11 22.84
C ALA A 224 11.03 0.18 22.20
N ALA A 225 12.01 0.06 21.31
CA ALA A 225 12.61 1.19 20.60
C ALA A 225 11.57 1.94 19.73
N PHE A 226 10.70 1.21 19.03
CA PHE A 226 9.61 1.79 18.24
C PHE A 226 8.63 2.57 19.11
N LEU A 227 8.18 1.98 20.22
CA LEU A 227 7.22 2.60 21.14
C LEU A 227 7.79 3.85 21.79
N GLU A 228 9.07 3.84 22.17
CA GLU A 228 9.78 5.00 22.73
C GLU A 228 9.87 6.15 21.71
N ALA A 229 10.36 5.87 20.49
CA ALA A 229 10.44 6.85 19.42
C ALA A 229 9.06 7.47 19.06
N ARG A 230 7.99 6.66 19.13
CA ARG A 230 6.62 7.13 18.88
C ARG A 230 6.10 8.01 20.02
N ALA A 231 6.43 7.70 21.26
CA ALA A 231 6.06 8.52 22.42
C ALA A 231 6.74 9.89 22.36
N GLU A 232 8.03 9.96 22.02
CA GLU A 232 8.79 11.20 21.85
C GLU A 232 8.19 12.10 20.77
N ARG A 233 7.82 11.54 19.61
CA ARG A 233 7.16 12.28 18.51
C ARG A 233 5.83 12.90 18.94
N ARG A 234 5.02 12.19 19.73
CA ARG A 234 3.74 12.71 20.27
C ARG A 234 3.95 13.88 21.21
N ILE A 235 4.98 13.83 22.05
CA ILE A 235 5.32 14.90 23.00
C ILE A 235 5.85 16.13 22.24
N GLY A 236 6.73 15.93 21.28
CA GLY A 236 7.29 16.99 20.44
C GLY A 236 6.24 17.70 19.59
N GLY A 237 5.28 16.96 19.03
CA GLY A 237 4.16 17.51 18.25
C GLY A 237 3.19 18.33 19.11
N ALA A 238 2.94 17.94 20.36
CA ALA A 238 2.07 18.69 21.28
C ALA A 238 2.70 19.98 21.81
N ALA A 239 4.02 20.07 21.91
CA ALA A 239 4.73 21.27 22.37
C ALA A 239 4.77 22.40 21.33
N GLY A 240 4.48 22.11 20.06
CA GLY A 240 4.42 23.12 18.98
C GLY A 240 3.07 23.83 18.82
N ILE A 241 2.07 23.52 19.65
CA ILE A 241 0.69 24.05 19.54
C ILE A 241 0.35 25.05 20.68
N GLN A 242 1.32 25.56 21.41
CA GLN A 242 1.10 26.62 22.42
C GLN A 242 1.43 28.02 21.92
#